data_e899f1e8e845af5bd23592bcf3f3eddc
#
_entry.id   e899f1e8e845af5bd23592bcf3f3eddc
#
_cell.length_a   1.000
_cell.length_b   1.000
_cell.length_c   1.000
_cell.angle_alpha   90.00
_cell.angle_beta   90.00
_cell.angle_gamma   90.00
#
_symmetry.space_group_name_H-M   'P 1'
#
loop_
_entity.id
_entity.type
_entity.pdbx_description
1 polymer ?
#
loop_
_entity_poly.entity_id
_entity_poly.type
_entity_poly.pdbx_seq_one_letter_code
_entity_poly.pdbx_strand_id
1 'polypeptide(L)'
;MSNTRTMGSGITSAAHTADNPAPEAGMSRDIINLGLNMFRAGIRRYKEEEQELLEWLWGYTFDVLGNSKTELTRAIGYDYRFVYDVFTGAYDGELDTFCAAIQTLKLRAAQEMPLVQTLVVKRIVEALDYAANFSAMVSITGPTGRGKTYTAKVWARQHNHGRTRYIRVPSGCSRRQLVTMLCNSCGIGVNGHKTTDLERRLFTAFTSRNVIIVDEAGHLIPTAYRAGTAAIELLRDLHDICGCAVVMIFTDVYVREMKSGHLADYFEQFRGRIKYALDIPVRIFRSEVENIVGSFTQNPSQRIIEFAYKTASQRDGKLRTLFEDLQRAKDWAEKSHHPMTHQDLALAVEWRRSGGVWPEE
;
A
#
# COMPACT_ATOMS: atom_id res chain seq x y z
N MET A 1 58.47 20.46 -52.15
CA MET A 1 59.13 19.12 -52.16
C MET A 1 58.13 18.20 -51.44
N SER A 2 57.15 17.68 -52.19
CA SER A 2 57.08 16.26 -52.68
C SER A 2 57.39 15.26 -51.59
N ASN A 3 56.40 14.46 -51.17
CA ASN A 3 56.03 13.25 -51.87
C ASN A 3 54.79 12.55 -51.26
N THR A 4 53.92 12.22 -52.15
CA THR A 4 52.80 11.27 -52.17
C THR A 4 53.22 9.83 -51.94
N ARG A 5 52.27 9.00 -51.37
CA ARG A 5 51.84 7.63 -51.83
C ARG A 5 50.97 6.97 -50.78
N THR A 6 49.71 6.78 -51.04
CA THR A 6 48.90 5.77 -51.74
C THR A 6 48.72 4.42 -51.00
N MET A 7 47.47 4.17 -50.72
CA MET A 7 46.65 2.94 -50.80
C MET A 7 47.00 1.70 -50.00
N GLY A 8 45.95 1.20 -49.31
CA GLY A 8 45.85 -0.17 -48.84
C GLY A 8 44.50 -0.43 -48.19
N SER A 9 43.55 -0.92 -48.96
CA SER A 9 42.22 -1.38 -48.55
C SER A 9 42.30 -2.61 -47.64
N GLY A 10 41.52 -2.60 -46.56
CA GLY A 10 41.31 -3.78 -45.73
C GLY A 10 39.97 -3.64 -44.98
N ILE A 11 38.94 -4.25 -45.58
CA ILE A 11 37.61 -4.43 -44.93
C ILE A 11 37.76 -5.54 -43.91
N THR A 12 37.59 -5.27 -42.63
CA THR A 12 37.30 -6.28 -41.63
C THR A 12 36.10 -5.83 -40.78
N SER A 13 35.10 -6.67 -40.84
CA SER A 13 33.89 -6.76 -40.07
C SER A 13 34.08 -6.35 -38.60
N ALA A 14 33.42 -5.25 -38.21
CA ALA A 14 33.24 -4.87 -36.80
C ALA A 14 31.98 -5.54 -36.29
N ALA A 15 32.18 -6.52 -35.42
CA ALA A 15 31.10 -7.06 -34.58
C ALA A 15 30.54 -5.98 -33.68
N HIS A 16 29.23 -5.77 -33.76
CA HIS A 16 28.48 -4.96 -32.83
C HIS A 16 28.57 -5.60 -31.44
N THR A 17 29.42 -5.08 -30.59
CA THR A 17 29.29 -5.22 -29.14
C THR A 17 28.24 -4.21 -28.71
N ALA A 18 27.05 -4.69 -28.35
CA ALA A 18 26.04 -3.88 -27.71
C ALA A 18 26.59 -3.41 -26.36
N ASP A 19 26.88 -2.13 -26.27
CA ASP A 19 27.17 -1.42 -25.02
C ASP A 19 25.96 -1.57 -24.09
N ASN A 20 26.16 -2.34 -23.03
CA ASN A 20 25.26 -2.30 -21.88
C ASN A 20 25.50 -0.95 -21.19
N PRO A 21 24.53 -0.05 -21.09
CA PRO A 21 24.71 1.19 -20.35
C PRO A 21 25.01 0.84 -18.90
N ALA A 22 26.05 1.44 -18.35
CA ALA A 22 26.36 1.37 -16.92
C ALA A 22 25.14 1.75 -16.09
N PRO A 23 24.86 1.05 -14.96
CA PRO A 23 23.70 1.36 -14.13
C PRO A 23 23.78 2.80 -13.63
N GLU A 24 22.77 3.61 -13.96
CA GLU A 24 22.61 4.96 -13.44
C GLU A 24 22.67 4.95 -11.92
N ALA A 25 23.56 5.74 -11.35
CA ALA A 25 23.71 5.93 -9.92
C ALA A 25 22.43 6.55 -9.34
N GLY A 26 21.54 5.70 -8.75
CA GLY A 26 20.27 6.14 -8.18
C GLY A 26 19.16 5.08 -8.09
N MET A 27 19.33 3.91 -8.70
CA MET A 27 18.33 2.84 -8.58
C MET A 27 18.31 2.28 -7.15
N SER A 28 17.17 2.37 -6.50
CA SER A 28 16.91 1.78 -5.18
C SER A 28 17.34 0.31 -5.17
N ARG A 29 18.17 -0.10 -4.21
CA ARG A 29 18.60 -1.49 -4.01
C ARG A 29 17.44 -2.47 -3.77
N ASP A 30 16.24 -1.95 -3.54
CA ASP A 30 15.02 -2.71 -3.27
C ASP A 30 14.24 -3.11 -4.54
N ILE A 31 14.59 -2.59 -5.72
CA ILE A 31 13.89 -2.92 -6.98
C ILE A 31 14.40 -4.25 -7.52
N ILE A 32 13.46 -5.11 -7.97
CA ILE A 32 13.77 -6.36 -8.67
C ILE A 32 14.21 -6.02 -10.09
N ASN A 33 15.46 -6.31 -10.38
CA ASN A 33 16.04 -6.12 -11.70
C ASN A 33 16.13 -7.47 -12.44
N LEU A 34 14.98 -7.99 -12.86
CA LEU A 34 14.86 -9.23 -13.62
C LEU A 34 13.89 -8.99 -14.78
N GLY A 35 14.33 -9.25 -16.00
CA GLY A 35 13.49 -9.08 -17.19
C GLY A 35 12.53 -10.25 -17.39
N LEU A 36 11.34 -9.96 -17.94
CA LEU A 36 10.28 -10.97 -18.19
C LEU A 36 10.78 -12.15 -19.05
N ASN A 37 11.62 -11.88 -20.03
CA ASN A 37 12.17 -12.95 -20.91
C ASN A 37 13.08 -13.89 -20.14
N MET A 38 13.91 -13.37 -19.24
CA MET A 38 14.79 -14.17 -18.39
C MET A 38 13.96 -14.97 -17.37
N PHE A 39 12.94 -14.38 -16.77
CA PHE A 39 11.99 -15.06 -15.91
C PHE A 39 11.32 -16.23 -16.64
N ARG A 40 10.69 -15.99 -17.80
CA ARG A 40 10.01 -17.03 -18.58
C ARG A 40 10.95 -18.15 -19.05
N ALA A 41 12.20 -17.83 -19.37
CA ALA A 41 13.19 -18.85 -19.71
C ALA A 41 13.55 -19.70 -18.49
N GLY A 42 13.72 -19.07 -17.33
CA GLY A 42 14.07 -19.73 -16.08
C GLY A 42 13.03 -20.72 -15.59
N ILE A 43 11.75 -20.34 -15.61
CA ILE A 43 10.67 -21.19 -15.06
C ILE A 43 10.31 -22.40 -15.94
N ARG A 44 10.71 -22.44 -17.21
CA ARG A 44 10.40 -23.56 -18.13
C ARG A 44 10.90 -24.93 -17.66
N ARG A 45 11.86 -24.99 -16.77
CA ARG A 45 12.42 -26.24 -16.23
C ARG A 45 11.53 -26.89 -15.16
N TYR A 46 10.58 -26.14 -14.60
CA TYR A 46 9.68 -26.62 -13.56
C TYR A 46 8.41 -27.25 -14.15
N LYS A 47 7.64 -27.98 -13.32
CA LYS A 47 6.37 -28.59 -13.74
C LYS A 47 5.35 -27.51 -14.14
N GLU A 48 4.41 -27.85 -14.99
CA GLU A 48 3.40 -26.89 -15.51
C GLU A 48 2.60 -26.21 -14.39
N GLU A 49 2.17 -26.97 -13.37
CA GLU A 49 1.47 -26.42 -12.19
C GLU A 49 2.33 -25.43 -11.39
N GLU A 50 3.63 -25.70 -11.28
CA GLU A 50 4.59 -24.81 -10.63
C GLU A 50 4.82 -23.53 -11.45
N GLN A 51 4.90 -23.66 -12.80
CA GLN A 51 5.01 -22.50 -13.69
C GLN A 51 3.83 -21.56 -13.57
N GLU A 52 2.59 -22.05 -13.52
CA GLU A 52 1.39 -21.23 -13.33
C GLU A 52 1.44 -20.42 -12.01
N LEU A 53 1.89 -21.05 -10.93
CA LEU A 53 2.03 -20.38 -9.64
C LEU A 53 3.14 -19.33 -9.66
N LEU A 54 4.27 -19.62 -10.31
CA LEU A 54 5.38 -18.68 -10.46
C LEU A 54 5.02 -17.50 -11.37
N GLU A 55 4.26 -17.72 -12.45
CA GLU A 55 3.74 -16.65 -13.30
C GLU A 55 2.77 -15.75 -12.53
N TRP A 56 1.89 -16.35 -11.73
CA TRP A 56 1.00 -15.58 -10.86
C TRP A 56 1.81 -14.74 -9.84
N LEU A 57 2.80 -15.33 -9.17
CA LEU A 57 3.65 -14.61 -8.20
C LEU A 57 4.42 -13.47 -8.87
N TRP A 58 4.92 -13.70 -10.08
CA TRP A 58 5.57 -12.67 -10.89
C TRP A 58 4.64 -11.49 -11.14
N GLY A 59 3.45 -11.74 -11.71
CA GLY A 59 2.44 -10.70 -11.94
C GLY A 59 2.09 -9.95 -10.65
N TYR A 60 1.81 -10.68 -9.56
CA TYR A 60 1.50 -10.10 -8.26
C TYR A 60 2.63 -9.21 -7.72
N THR A 61 3.88 -9.59 -7.93
CA THR A 61 5.05 -8.83 -7.50
C THR A 61 5.14 -7.46 -8.20
N PHE A 62 4.87 -7.42 -9.50
CA PHE A 62 4.93 -6.17 -10.27
C PHE A 62 3.67 -5.32 -10.11
N ASP A 63 2.49 -5.94 -10.16
CA ASP A 63 1.21 -5.25 -10.17
C ASP A 63 0.76 -4.79 -8.77
N VAL A 64 1.09 -5.57 -7.74
CA VAL A 64 0.60 -5.34 -6.38
C VAL A 64 1.70 -4.92 -5.41
N LEU A 65 2.87 -5.57 -5.44
CA LEU A 65 3.97 -5.29 -4.51
C LEU A 65 4.92 -4.19 -5.02
N GLY A 66 4.62 -3.57 -6.18
CA GLY A 66 5.39 -2.44 -6.71
C GLY A 66 6.83 -2.78 -7.05
N ASN A 67 7.10 -4.00 -7.48
CA ASN A 67 8.42 -4.50 -7.85
C ASN A 67 9.46 -4.41 -6.71
N SER A 68 9.02 -4.48 -5.45
CA SER A 68 9.88 -4.38 -4.26
C SER A 68 10.33 -5.75 -3.77
N LYS A 69 11.65 -5.93 -3.60
CA LYS A 69 12.24 -7.13 -2.99
C LYS A 69 11.77 -7.33 -1.55
N THR A 70 11.74 -6.25 -0.79
CA THR A 70 11.34 -6.26 0.62
C THR A 70 9.88 -6.66 0.77
N GLU A 71 8.99 -6.11 -0.05
CA GLU A 71 7.57 -6.47 0.00
C GLU A 71 7.33 -7.91 -0.48
N LEU A 72 8.04 -8.36 -1.51
CA LEU A 72 7.98 -9.75 -1.96
C LEU A 72 8.42 -10.74 -0.86
N THR A 73 9.59 -10.50 -0.25
CA THR A 73 10.11 -11.31 0.86
C THR A 73 9.11 -11.36 2.03
N ARG A 74 8.52 -10.22 2.39
CA ARG A 74 7.53 -10.13 3.45
C ARG A 74 6.23 -10.87 3.11
N ALA A 75 5.77 -10.76 1.86
CA ALA A 75 4.51 -11.37 1.41
C ALA A 75 4.59 -12.89 1.36
N ILE A 76 5.69 -13.43 0.83
CA ILE A 76 5.87 -14.87 0.60
C ILE A 76 6.56 -15.60 1.76
N GLY A 77 7.31 -14.88 2.63
CA GLY A 77 8.05 -15.45 3.75
C GLY A 77 9.37 -16.14 3.38
N TYR A 78 9.88 -15.92 2.18
CA TYR A 78 11.13 -16.47 1.68
C TYR A 78 12.13 -15.35 1.39
N ASP A 79 13.44 -15.64 1.53
CA ASP A 79 14.49 -14.68 1.18
C ASP A 79 14.47 -14.38 -0.33
N TYR A 80 14.77 -13.13 -0.69
CA TYR A 80 14.75 -12.68 -2.08
C TYR A 80 15.72 -13.48 -2.97
N ARG A 81 16.90 -13.88 -2.44
CA ARG A 81 17.87 -14.64 -3.20
C ARG A 81 17.29 -15.99 -3.63
N PHE A 82 16.61 -16.68 -2.72
CA PHE A 82 15.91 -17.93 -3.04
C PHE A 82 14.86 -17.70 -4.15
N VAL A 83 14.01 -16.68 -4.01
CA VAL A 83 12.99 -16.36 -5.03
C VAL A 83 13.63 -16.01 -6.38
N TYR A 84 14.73 -15.28 -6.36
CA TYR A 84 15.49 -14.95 -7.57
C TYR A 84 16.06 -16.19 -8.25
N ASP A 85 16.66 -17.11 -7.48
CA ASP A 85 17.22 -18.37 -8.00
C ASP A 85 16.11 -19.26 -8.62
N VAL A 86 14.91 -19.28 -8.01
CA VAL A 86 13.74 -19.95 -8.61
C VAL A 86 13.29 -19.24 -9.89
N PHE A 87 13.16 -17.93 -9.89
CA PHE A 87 12.71 -17.16 -11.06
C PHE A 87 13.67 -17.25 -12.25
N THR A 88 14.96 -17.42 -12.00
CA THR A 88 15.99 -17.58 -13.03
C THR A 88 16.24 -19.03 -13.42
N GLY A 89 15.61 -20.00 -12.75
CA GLY A 89 15.83 -21.42 -12.97
C GLY A 89 17.17 -21.93 -12.42
N ALA A 90 17.81 -21.19 -11.53
CA ALA A 90 19.05 -21.59 -10.89
C ALA A 90 18.86 -22.55 -9.70
N TYR A 91 17.62 -22.66 -9.20
CA TYR A 91 17.29 -23.53 -8.08
C TYR A 91 16.91 -24.94 -8.56
N ASP A 92 17.60 -25.97 -8.05
CA ASP A 92 17.44 -27.38 -8.45
C ASP A 92 16.64 -28.23 -7.45
N GLY A 93 16.17 -27.65 -6.33
CA GLY A 93 15.42 -28.36 -5.30
C GLY A 93 13.93 -28.48 -5.59
N GLU A 94 13.21 -29.18 -4.70
CA GLU A 94 11.75 -29.29 -4.75
C GLU A 94 11.07 -27.97 -4.37
N LEU A 95 9.99 -27.64 -5.09
CA LEU A 95 9.24 -26.39 -4.89
C LEU A 95 7.92 -26.55 -4.11
N ASP A 96 7.60 -27.75 -3.62
CA ASP A 96 6.28 -28.05 -3.01
C ASP A 96 5.92 -27.07 -1.88
N THR A 97 6.84 -26.81 -0.95
CA THR A 97 6.62 -25.88 0.16
C THR A 97 6.52 -24.42 -0.29
N PHE A 98 7.29 -24.06 -1.30
CA PHE A 98 7.25 -22.73 -1.90
C PHE A 98 5.95 -22.51 -2.68
N CYS A 99 5.53 -23.49 -3.46
CA CYS A 99 4.24 -23.48 -4.18
C CYS A 99 3.07 -23.42 -3.21
N ALA A 100 3.10 -24.13 -2.09
CA ALA A 100 2.09 -24.02 -1.03
C ALA A 100 2.04 -22.61 -0.43
N ALA A 101 3.19 -21.96 -0.24
CA ALA A 101 3.23 -20.56 0.21
C ALA A 101 2.64 -19.60 -0.83
N ILE A 102 2.93 -19.80 -2.13
CA ILE A 102 2.33 -19.02 -3.22
C ILE A 102 0.81 -19.23 -3.27
N GLN A 103 0.33 -20.46 -3.15
CA GLN A 103 -1.12 -20.74 -3.10
C GLN A 103 -1.78 -20.03 -1.92
N THR A 104 -1.16 -20.07 -0.73
CA THR A 104 -1.65 -19.36 0.45
C THR A 104 -1.70 -17.84 0.21
N LEU A 105 -0.66 -17.27 -0.41
CA LEU A 105 -0.64 -15.86 -0.77
C LEU A 105 -1.71 -15.53 -1.83
N LYS A 106 -1.89 -16.39 -2.83
CA LYS A 106 -2.92 -16.26 -3.87
C LYS A 106 -4.33 -16.27 -3.28
N LEU A 107 -4.61 -17.16 -2.33
CA LEU A 107 -5.89 -17.19 -1.61
C LEU A 107 -6.09 -15.92 -0.78
N ARG A 108 -5.06 -15.44 -0.07
CA ARG A 108 -5.12 -14.16 0.66
C ARG A 108 -5.34 -12.97 -0.28
N ALA A 109 -4.66 -12.95 -1.42
CA ALA A 109 -4.81 -11.90 -2.44
C ALA A 109 -6.20 -11.92 -3.09
N ALA A 110 -6.78 -13.10 -3.32
CA ALA A 110 -8.15 -13.25 -3.81
C ALA A 110 -9.20 -12.76 -2.78
N GLN A 111 -8.86 -12.81 -1.49
CA GLN A 111 -9.65 -12.23 -0.40
C GLN A 111 -9.38 -10.70 -0.22
N GLU A 112 -8.33 -10.14 -0.85
CA GLU A 112 -8.14 -8.69 -0.93
C GLU A 112 -9.28 -8.10 -1.78
N MET A 113 -10.16 -7.41 -1.09
CA MET A 113 -11.39 -6.89 -1.67
C MET A 113 -11.10 -5.83 -2.73
N PRO A 114 -11.83 -5.83 -3.87
CA PRO A 114 -11.70 -4.74 -4.83
C PRO A 114 -12.06 -3.41 -4.16
N LEU A 115 -11.35 -2.34 -4.51
CA LEU A 115 -11.66 -1.01 -4.01
C LEU A 115 -13.04 -0.58 -4.53
N VAL A 116 -14.06 -0.74 -3.69
CA VAL A 116 -15.42 -0.34 -4.04
C VAL A 116 -15.49 1.18 -4.15
N GLN A 117 -15.90 1.67 -5.31
CA GLN A 117 -15.96 3.09 -5.64
C GLN A 117 -17.13 3.79 -4.93
N THR A 118 -17.00 3.98 -3.62
CA THR A 118 -17.94 4.80 -2.83
C THR A 118 -17.60 6.29 -2.97
N LEU A 119 -18.52 7.17 -2.59
CA LEU A 119 -18.26 8.60 -2.55
C LEU A 119 -17.06 8.96 -1.65
N VAL A 120 -16.92 8.28 -0.51
CA VAL A 120 -15.80 8.48 0.42
C VAL A 120 -14.49 8.05 -0.22
N VAL A 121 -14.45 6.89 -0.89
CA VAL A 121 -13.27 6.42 -1.61
C VAL A 121 -12.85 7.41 -2.69
N LYS A 122 -13.79 7.90 -3.50
CA LYS A 122 -13.51 8.91 -4.54
C LYS A 122 -12.89 10.18 -3.95
N ARG A 123 -13.45 10.72 -2.86
CA ARG A 123 -12.89 11.90 -2.19
C ARG A 123 -11.51 11.67 -1.58
N ILE A 124 -11.23 10.48 -1.06
CA ILE A 124 -9.89 10.13 -0.57
C ILE A 124 -8.90 10.09 -1.74
N VAL A 125 -9.27 9.48 -2.86
CA VAL A 125 -8.45 9.45 -4.07
C VAL A 125 -8.19 10.88 -4.59
N GLU A 126 -9.21 11.72 -4.68
CA GLU A 126 -9.08 13.14 -5.05
C GLU A 126 -8.09 13.90 -4.13
N ALA A 127 -8.13 13.65 -2.82
CA ALA A 127 -7.20 14.26 -1.88
C ALA A 127 -5.76 13.77 -2.06
N LEU A 128 -5.56 12.49 -2.36
CA LEU A 128 -4.25 11.89 -2.66
C LEU A 128 -3.69 12.41 -4.00
N ASP A 129 -4.55 12.50 -5.03
CA ASP A 129 -4.18 13.05 -6.33
C ASP A 129 -3.82 14.55 -6.22
N TYR A 130 -4.59 15.30 -5.43
CA TYR A 130 -4.28 16.70 -5.15
C TYR A 130 -2.90 16.85 -4.50
N ALA A 131 -2.60 16.04 -3.47
CA ALA A 131 -1.29 16.05 -2.85
C ALA A 131 -0.17 15.76 -3.85
N ALA A 132 -0.33 14.73 -4.68
CA ALA A 132 0.68 14.31 -5.65
C ALA A 132 0.89 15.36 -6.76
N ASN A 133 -0.19 15.94 -7.29
CA ASN A 133 -0.13 16.88 -8.43
C ASN A 133 0.41 18.24 -8.01
N PHE A 134 0.14 18.69 -6.79
CA PHE A 134 0.53 20.01 -6.30
C PHE A 134 1.65 19.97 -5.26
N SER A 135 2.28 18.81 -5.04
CA SER A 135 3.30 18.62 -4.00
C SER A 135 2.84 19.21 -2.66
N ALA A 136 1.58 18.98 -2.29
CA ALA A 136 0.91 19.67 -1.18
C ALA A 136 0.92 18.85 0.11
N MET A 137 0.82 19.54 1.23
CA MET A 137 0.48 18.94 2.50
C MET A 137 -1.04 18.79 2.61
N VAL A 138 -1.52 17.56 2.87
CA VAL A 138 -2.95 17.21 2.90
C VAL A 138 -3.26 16.45 4.18
N SER A 139 -4.42 16.70 4.77
CA SER A 139 -4.95 15.91 5.88
C SER A 139 -6.23 15.20 5.48
N ILE A 140 -6.35 13.93 5.87
CA ILE A 140 -7.56 13.12 5.71
C ILE A 140 -8.00 12.66 7.09
N THR A 141 -9.16 13.13 7.50
CA THR A 141 -9.70 12.89 8.83
C THR A 141 -11.02 12.14 8.76
N GLY A 142 -11.34 11.37 9.77
CA GLY A 142 -12.66 10.76 9.89
C GLY A 142 -12.66 9.48 10.73
N PRO A 143 -13.87 8.92 10.97
CA PRO A 143 -14.06 7.78 11.86
C PRO A 143 -13.32 6.53 11.40
N THR A 144 -13.04 5.65 12.36
CA THR A 144 -12.47 4.32 12.08
C THR A 144 -13.44 3.49 11.22
N GLY A 145 -12.90 2.68 10.29
CA GLY A 145 -13.71 1.79 9.46
C GLY A 145 -14.35 2.44 8.23
N ARG A 146 -13.98 3.68 7.87
CA ARG A 146 -14.46 4.42 6.68
C ARG A 146 -13.58 4.21 5.43
N GLY A 147 -12.70 3.23 5.43
CA GLY A 147 -11.89 2.88 4.25
C GLY A 147 -10.63 3.71 4.03
N LYS A 148 -10.27 4.68 4.90
CA LYS A 148 -9.10 5.56 4.74
C LYS A 148 -7.79 4.79 4.46
N THR A 149 -7.40 3.92 5.38
CA THR A 149 -6.20 3.10 5.30
C THR A 149 -6.18 2.24 4.04
N TYR A 150 -7.31 1.59 3.72
CA TYR A 150 -7.41 0.71 2.57
C TYR A 150 -7.25 1.48 1.25
N THR A 151 -8.00 2.57 1.10
CA THR A 151 -7.90 3.43 -0.09
C THR A 151 -6.51 4.00 -0.29
N ALA A 152 -5.88 4.49 0.80
CA ALA A 152 -4.52 5.03 0.73
C ALA A 152 -3.48 3.98 0.34
N LYS A 153 -3.61 2.72 0.83
CA LYS A 153 -2.74 1.62 0.44
C LYS A 153 -2.91 1.24 -1.03
N VAL A 154 -4.14 1.11 -1.51
CA VAL A 154 -4.43 0.79 -2.92
C VAL A 154 -3.89 1.88 -3.82
N TRP A 155 -4.16 3.15 -3.49
CA TRP A 155 -3.64 4.29 -4.25
C TRP A 155 -2.11 4.32 -4.27
N ALA A 156 -1.46 4.10 -3.12
CA ALA A 156 -0.01 4.08 -3.02
C ALA A 156 0.62 2.97 -3.89
N ARG A 157 0.00 1.80 -3.98
CA ARG A 157 0.44 0.70 -4.84
C ARG A 157 0.34 1.06 -6.31
N GLN A 158 -0.77 1.68 -6.73
CA GLN A 158 -1.00 2.12 -8.12
C GLN A 158 -0.07 3.25 -8.55
N HIS A 159 0.39 4.09 -7.62
CA HIS A 159 1.25 5.26 -7.87
C HIS A 159 2.70 5.06 -7.37
N ASN A 160 3.14 3.82 -7.21
CA ASN A 160 4.42 3.58 -6.54
C ASN A 160 5.63 3.95 -7.40
N HIS A 161 5.75 3.69 -8.62
CA HIS A 161 6.90 4.02 -9.49
C HIS A 161 8.16 4.62 -8.78
N GLY A 162 8.47 4.14 -7.55
CA GLY A 162 9.53 4.66 -6.69
C GLY A 162 9.27 6.03 -6.04
N ARG A 163 8.11 6.63 -6.24
CA ARG A 163 7.79 8.00 -5.78
C ARG A 163 6.94 8.05 -4.52
N THR A 164 6.07 7.08 -4.30
CA THR A 164 5.16 7.05 -3.16
C THR A 164 5.72 6.22 -2.02
N ARG A 165 5.70 6.78 -0.82
CA ARG A 165 6.12 6.11 0.42
C ARG A 165 4.93 6.06 1.37
N TYR A 166 4.40 4.86 1.59
CA TYR A 166 3.35 4.63 2.57
C TYR A 166 3.97 4.08 3.85
N ILE A 167 3.69 4.75 4.96
CA ILE A 167 4.07 4.28 6.30
C ILE A 167 2.85 4.30 7.23
N ARG A 168 2.77 3.32 8.11
CA ARG A 168 1.79 3.30 9.20
C ARG A 168 2.51 3.49 10.52
N VAL A 169 2.15 4.55 11.22
CA VAL A 169 2.84 4.97 12.44
C VAL A 169 2.33 4.17 13.65
N PRO A 170 3.23 3.52 14.43
CA PRO A 170 2.86 2.87 15.67
C PRO A 170 2.55 3.89 16.78
N SER A 171 1.79 3.47 17.79
CA SER A 171 1.52 4.30 18.97
C SER A 171 2.82 4.72 19.68
N GLY A 172 2.90 6.00 20.06
CA GLY A 172 4.07 6.55 20.74
C GLY A 172 5.33 6.66 19.87
N CYS A 173 5.16 6.81 18.57
CA CYS A 173 6.26 6.92 17.62
C CYS A 173 7.15 8.13 17.89
N SER A 174 8.41 7.89 18.19
CA SER A 174 9.43 8.92 18.35
C SER A 174 9.95 9.40 16.99
N ARG A 175 10.62 10.60 16.98
CA ARG A 175 11.29 11.13 15.78
C ARG A 175 12.28 10.12 15.19
N ARG A 176 13.09 9.44 16.02
CA ARG A 176 14.02 8.41 15.54
C ARG A 176 13.32 7.25 14.86
N GLN A 177 12.20 6.76 15.42
CA GLN A 177 11.43 5.68 14.82
C GLN A 177 10.83 6.12 13.48
N LEU A 178 10.28 7.34 13.39
CA LEU A 178 9.75 7.88 12.14
C LEU A 178 10.84 7.99 11.06
N VAL A 179 12.02 8.54 11.42
CA VAL A 179 13.20 8.60 10.54
C VAL A 179 13.57 7.19 10.04
N THR A 180 13.64 6.22 10.94
CA THR A 180 13.95 4.83 10.60
C THR A 180 12.93 4.23 9.63
N MET A 181 11.64 4.45 9.87
CA MET A 181 10.56 3.96 9.00
C MET A 181 10.64 4.58 7.59
N LEU A 182 10.88 5.88 7.51
CA LEU A 182 11.06 6.58 6.23
C LEU A 182 12.31 6.10 5.49
N CYS A 183 13.45 5.94 6.19
CA CYS A 183 14.67 5.38 5.61
C CYS A 183 14.42 3.98 5.05
N ASN A 184 13.79 3.10 5.81
CA ASN A 184 13.46 1.75 5.36
C ASN A 184 12.55 1.78 4.14
N SER A 185 11.55 2.66 4.09
CA SER A 185 10.68 2.82 2.92
C SER A 185 11.41 3.30 1.67
N CYS A 186 12.54 3.96 1.83
CA CYS A 186 13.42 4.43 0.75
C CYS A 186 14.56 3.46 0.42
N GLY A 187 14.68 2.32 1.12
CA GLY A 187 15.81 1.40 0.97
C GLY A 187 17.13 1.95 1.53
N ILE A 188 17.07 2.92 2.44
CA ILE A 188 18.25 3.51 3.10
C ILE A 188 18.60 2.64 4.31
N GLY A 189 19.84 2.11 4.35
CA GLY A 189 20.32 1.33 5.48
C GLY A 189 20.40 2.17 6.77
N VAL A 190 19.87 1.64 7.88
CA VAL A 190 19.72 2.35 9.15
C VAL A 190 20.70 1.89 10.24
N ASN A 191 21.32 0.72 10.09
CA ASN A 191 22.18 0.12 11.10
C ASN A 191 23.48 0.92 11.29
N GLY A 192 23.86 1.18 12.55
CA GLY A 192 25.08 1.88 12.90
C GLY A 192 25.09 3.40 12.65
N HIS A 193 23.98 3.98 12.16
CA HIS A 193 23.90 5.41 11.88
C HIS A 193 23.18 6.20 12.98
N LYS A 194 23.66 7.42 13.25
CA LYS A 194 22.97 8.39 14.12
C LYS A 194 21.72 8.92 13.43
N THR A 195 20.73 9.37 14.21
CA THR A 195 19.49 9.95 13.69
C THR A 195 19.74 11.13 12.75
N THR A 196 20.67 12.00 13.09
CA THR A 196 21.08 13.17 12.26
C THR A 196 21.63 12.78 10.89
N ASP A 197 22.39 11.67 10.81
CA ASP A 197 22.90 11.18 9.53
C ASP A 197 21.79 10.56 8.67
N LEU A 198 20.85 9.87 9.30
CA LEU A 198 19.69 9.31 8.62
C LEU A 198 18.77 10.43 8.10
N GLU A 199 18.54 11.48 8.89
CA GLU A 199 17.76 12.65 8.47
C GLU A 199 18.41 13.33 7.25
N ARG A 200 19.71 13.57 7.27
CA ARG A 200 20.42 14.14 6.12
C ARG A 200 20.24 13.29 4.86
N ARG A 201 20.31 11.96 4.98
CA ARG A 201 20.06 11.05 3.86
C ARG A 201 18.62 11.13 3.36
N LEU A 202 17.64 11.26 4.26
CA LEU A 202 16.24 11.45 3.90
C LEU A 202 16.04 12.75 3.11
N PHE A 203 16.58 13.87 3.60
CA PHE A 203 16.50 15.16 2.90
C PHE A 203 17.17 15.14 1.52
N THR A 204 18.16 14.27 1.31
CA THR A 204 18.77 14.08 -0.01
C THR A 204 17.93 13.14 -0.90
N ALA A 205 17.22 12.17 -0.31
CA ALA A 205 16.46 11.17 -1.04
C ALA A 205 15.09 11.65 -1.51
N PHE A 206 14.48 12.59 -0.78
CA PHE A 206 13.17 13.14 -1.13
C PHE A 206 13.30 14.37 -2.03
N THR A 207 12.33 14.49 -2.94
CA THR A 207 12.21 15.59 -3.89
C THR A 207 10.74 15.99 -4.05
N SER A 208 10.43 17.05 -4.75
CA SER A 208 9.06 17.49 -5.06
C SER A 208 8.21 16.45 -5.82
N ARG A 209 8.84 15.41 -6.37
CA ARG A 209 8.14 14.31 -7.06
C ARG A 209 7.66 13.22 -6.11
N ASN A 210 8.08 13.25 -4.84
CA ASN A 210 7.75 12.20 -3.88
C ASN A 210 6.46 12.53 -3.13
N VAL A 211 5.73 11.47 -2.79
CA VAL A 211 4.53 11.51 -1.94
C VAL A 211 4.77 10.64 -0.70
N ILE A 212 4.66 11.24 0.47
CA ILE A 212 4.73 10.54 1.75
C ILE A 212 3.31 10.42 2.30
N ILE A 213 2.83 9.19 2.46
CA ILE A 213 1.53 8.91 3.08
C ILE A 213 1.79 8.35 4.47
N VAL A 214 1.32 9.08 5.47
CA VAL A 214 1.46 8.74 6.88
C VAL A 214 0.10 8.32 7.44
N ASP A 215 -0.10 7.03 7.58
CA ASP A 215 -1.32 6.48 8.18
C ASP A 215 -1.17 6.41 9.70
N GLU A 216 -2.28 6.61 10.43
CA GLU A 216 -2.32 6.77 11.88
C GLU A 216 -1.42 7.93 12.36
N ALA A 217 -1.36 9.01 11.58
CA ALA A 217 -0.50 10.18 11.88
C ALA A 217 -0.79 10.81 13.26
N GLY A 218 -1.95 10.55 13.83
CA GLY A 218 -2.27 10.94 15.21
C GLY A 218 -1.31 10.41 16.26
N HIS A 219 -0.65 9.28 16.00
CA HIS A 219 0.35 8.72 16.92
C HIS A 219 1.65 9.54 16.98
N LEU A 220 1.85 10.49 16.08
CA LEU A 220 2.94 11.47 16.13
C LEU A 220 2.63 12.65 17.04
N ILE A 221 1.36 12.81 17.45
CA ILE A 221 0.91 13.89 18.33
C ILE A 221 1.18 13.46 19.77
N PRO A 222 1.97 14.23 20.52
CA PRO A 222 2.28 13.88 21.88
C PRO A 222 1.04 14.00 22.78
N THR A 223 0.78 12.94 23.55
CA THR A 223 -0.33 12.89 24.53
C THR A 223 0.08 13.42 25.90
N ALA A 224 1.39 13.49 26.17
CA ALA A 224 1.93 14.02 27.40
C ALA A 224 2.48 15.44 27.21
N TYR A 225 2.19 16.34 28.14
CA TYR A 225 2.61 17.75 28.10
C TYR A 225 4.12 17.96 27.86
N ARG A 226 4.97 17.02 28.30
CA ARG A 226 6.44 17.10 28.13
C ARG A 226 6.96 16.37 26.89
N ALA A 227 6.12 15.71 26.13
CA ALA A 227 6.55 15.05 24.91
C ALA A 227 6.63 16.08 23.77
N GLY A 228 7.78 16.15 23.12
CA GLY A 228 8.04 17.16 22.08
C GLY A 228 7.34 16.81 20.77
N THR A 229 7.09 17.84 19.96
CA THR A 229 6.47 17.76 18.63
C THR A 229 7.43 17.33 17.52
N ALA A 230 8.65 16.95 17.88
CA ALA A 230 9.76 16.72 16.95
C ALA A 230 9.46 15.68 15.84
N ALA A 231 8.59 14.71 16.09
CA ALA A 231 8.25 13.70 15.08
C ALA A 231 7.36 14.29 13.97
N ILE A 232 6.34 15.07 14.33
CA ILE A 232 5.46 15.69 13.33
C ILE A 232 6.17 16.84 12.60
N GLU A 233 7.10 17.54 13.30
CA GLU A 233 7.95 18.57 12.69
C GLU A 233 8.81 18.02 11.56
N LEU A 234 9.31 16.78 11.66
CA LEU A 234 10.06 16.15 10.58
C LEU A 234 9.26 16.11 9.28
N LEU A 235 7.95 15.83 9.36
CA LEU A 235 7.10 15.80 8.16
C LEU A 235 6.94 17.20 7.56
N ARG A 236 6.86 18.23 8.40
CA ARG A 236 6.84 19.62 7.95
C ARG A 236 8.17 19.99 7.28
N ASP A 237 9.30 19.64 7.91
CA ASP A 237 10.64 19.94 7.38
C ASP A 237 10.85 19.25 6.02
N LEU A 238 10.40 17.98 5.86
CA LEU A 238 10.46 17.27 4.58
C LEU A 238 9.63 17.96 3.51
N HIS A 239 8.43 18.46 3.85
CA HIS A 239 7.62 19.24 2.93
C HIS A 239 8.27 20.60 2.60
N ASP A 240 8.66 21.37 3.60
CA ASP A 240 9.17 22.75 3.41
C ASP A 240 10.53 22.75 2.69
N ILE A 241 11.43 21.78 2.98
CA ILE A 241 12.80 21.74 2.42
C ILE A 241 12.87 20.95 1.11
N CYS A 242 12.25 19.76 1.05
CA CYS A 242 12.34 18.90 -0.14
C CYS A 242 11.23 19.18 -1.14
N GLY A 243 10.19 19.93 -0.78
CA GLY A 243 9.03 20.20 -1.61
C GLY A 243 8.15 18.97 -1.84
N CYS A 244 8.33 17.86 -1.11
CA CYS A 244 7.56 16.65 -1.31
C CYS A 244 6.12 16.78 -0.78
N ALA A 245 5.20 16.04 -1.39
CA ALA A 245 3.84 15.94 -0.88
C ALA A 245 3.80 15.13 0.43
N VAL A 246 3.00 15.58 1.40
CA VAL A 246 2.78 14.85 2.65
C VAL A 246 1.28 14.70 2.90
N VAL A 247 0.82 13.46 2.94
CA VAL A 247 -0.57 13.14 3.27
C VAL A 247 -0.62 12.49 4.65
N MET A 248 -1.38 13.09 5.55
CA MET A 248 -1.55 12.60 6.92
C MET A 248 -2.98 12.14 7.14
N ILE A 249 -3.11 10.89 7.59
CA ILE A 249 -4.40 10.27 7.87
C ILE A 249 -4.61 10.21 9.38
N PHE A 250 -5.70 10.83 9.84
CA PHE A 250 -6.06 10.93 11.25
C PHE A 250 -7.38 10.26 11.55
N THR A 251 -7.60 9.93 12.83
CA THR A 251 -8.92 9.68 13.40
C THR A 251 -9.47 10.94 14.07
N ASP A 252 -10.79 11.02 14.27
CA ASP A 252 -11.47 12.19 14.84
C ASP A 252 -10.97 12.58 16.25
N VAL A 253 -10.47 11.60 17.01
CA VAL A 253 -9.95 11.84 18.36
C VAL A 253 -8.78 12.81 18.32
N TYR A 254 -7.84 12.58 17.42
CA TYR A 254 -6.62 13.41 17.30
C TYR A 254 -6.90 14.81 16.76
N VAL A 255 -7.93 14.96 15.91
CA VAL A 255 -8.33 16.29 15.41
C VAL A 255 -8.86 17.16 16.53
N ARG A 256 -9.63 16.59 17.45
CA ARG A 256 -10.10 17.32 18.63
C ARG A 256 -8.92 17.76 19.50
N GLU A 257 -7.95 16.89 19.73
CA GLU A 257 -6.74 17.20 20.48
C GLU A 257 -5.93 18.34 19.82
N MET A 258 -5.78 18.31 18.50
CA MET A 258 -5.11 19.39 17.76
C MET A 258 -5.85 20.73 17.78
N LYS A 259 -7.19 20.74 17.95
CA LYS A 259 -8.00 21.98 17.95
C LYS A 259 -8.15 22.61 19.31
N SER A 260 -8.23 21.81 20.36
CA SER A 260 -8.56 22.26 21.73
C SER A 260 -7.64 21.70 22.81
N GLY A 261 -6.64 20.92 22.45
CA GLY A 261 -5.63 20.40 23.37
C GLY A 261 -4.57 21.45 23.75
N HIS A 262 -3.70 21.09 24.68
CA HIS A 262 -2.63 21.96 25.18
C HIS A 262 -1.59 22.38 24.12
N LEU A 263 -1.58 21.76 22.94
CA LEU A 263 -0.72 22.09 21.80
C LEU A 263 -1.48 22.81 20.68
N ALA A 264 -2.68 23.32 20.91
CA ALA A 264 -3.53 23.92 19.88
C ALA A 264 -2.82 25.05 19.12
N ASP A 265 -2.16 25.97 19.83
CA ASP A 265 -1.42 27.10 19.25
C ASP A 265 -0.26 26.62 18.36
N TYR A 266 0.44 25.58 18.80
CA TYR A 266 1.49 24.97 18.02
C TYR A 266 0.95 24.36 16.71
N PHE A 267 -0.16 23.64 16.80
CA PHE A 267 -0.80 23.04 15.64
C PHE A 267 -1.48 24.06 14.72
N GLU A 268 -1.71 25.30 15.16
CA GLU A 268 -2.20 26.36 14.29
C GLU A 268 -1.21 26.65 13.16
N GLN A 269 0.08 26.77 13.48
CA GLN A 269 1.13 26.97 12.47
C GLN A 269 1.25 25.76 11.54
N PHE A 270 1.14 24.55 12.06
CA PHE A 270 1.16 23.34 11.28
C PHE A 270 -0.04 23.25 10.32
N ARG A 271 -1.25 23.57 10.81
CA ARG A 271 -2.47 23.62 9.99
C ARG A 271 -2.39 24.65 8.86
N GLY A 272 -1.66 25.74 9.04
CA GLY A 272 -1.45 26.76 8.01
C GLY A 272 -0.73 26.21 6.75
N ARG A 273 -0.04 25.06 6.84
CA ARG A 273 0.62 24.41 5.71
C ARG A 273 -0.28 23.39 5.01
N ILE A 274 -1.35 22.94 5.66
CA ILE A 274 -2.31 22.00 5.04
C ILE A 274 -3.11 22.75 3.98
N LYS A 275 -2.87 22.42 2.71
CA LYS A 275 -3.57 23.05 1.58
C LYS A 275 -4.92 22.44 1.29
N TYR A 276 -5.11 21.18 1.66
CA TYR A 276 -6.39 20.48 1.51
C TYR A 276 -6.66 19.61 2.74
N ALA A 277 -7.78 19.84 3.41
CA ALA A 277 -8.24 19.08 4.55
C ALA A 277 -9.55 18.38 4.19
N LEU A 278 -9.52 17.05 4.11
CA LEU A 278 -10.69 16.21 3.86
C LEU A 278 -11.23 15.68 5.19
N ASP A 279 -12.42 16.10 5.57
CA ASP A 279 -13.16 15.56 6.71
C ASP A 279 -14.21 14.56 6.20
N ILE A 280 -14.04 13.28 6.56
CA ILE A 280 -14.95 12.19 6.21
C ILE A 280 -16.07 12.15 7.23
N PRO A 281 -17.35 12.23 6.80
CA PRO A 281 -18.48 12.26 7.72
C PRO A 281 -18.64 10.95 8.48
N VAL A 282 -19.13 11.05 9.72
CA VAL A 282 -19.47 9.90 10.56
C VAL A 282 -20.62 9.09 9.94
N ARG A 283 -21.60 9.80 9.35
CA ARG A 283 -22.79 9.18 8.75
C ARG A 283 -22.38 8.31 7.55
N ILE A 284 -22.90 7.09 7.52
CA ILE A 284 -22.83 6.18 6.37
C ILE A 284 -23.98 6.53 5.42
N PHE A 285 -23.68 6.69 4.13
CA PHE A 285 -24.70 6.96 3.12
C PHE A 285 -25.24 5.64 2.55
N ARG A 286 -26.53 5.61 2.24
CA ARG A 286 -27.17 4.43 1.65
C ARG A 286 -26.50 4.02 0.35
N SER A 287 -26.12 4.97 -0.50
CA SER A 287 -25.40 4.71 -1.75
C SER A 287 -24.04 4.02 -1.55
N GLU A 288 -23.36 4.27 -0.43
CA GLU A 288 -22.10 3.55 -0.12
C GLU A 288 -22.39 2.06 0.13
N VAL A 289 -23.45 1.78 0.89
CA VAL A 289 -23.87 0.39 1.20
C VAL A 289 -24.35 -0.31 -0.06
N GLU A 290 -25.11 0.36 -0.91
CA GLU A 290 -25.56 -0.17 -2.20
C GLU A 290 -24.38 -0.55 -3.10
N ASN A 291 -23.38 0.31 -3.22
CA ASN A 291 -22.16 0.02 -3.98
C ASN A 291 -21.37 -1.16 -3.39
N ILE A 292 -21.29 -1.23 -2.04
CA ILE A 292 -20.60 -2.32 -1.37
C ILE A 292 -21.36 -3.64 -1.59
N VAL A 293 -22.66 -3.69 -1.36
CA VAL A 293 -23.45 -4.91 -1.57
C VAL A 293 -23.40 -5.34 -3.05
N GLY A 294 -23.47 -4.38 -3.98
CA GLY A 294 -23.36 -4.64 -5.41
C GLY A 294 -22.01 -5.23 -5.87
N SER A 295 -20.94 -5.05 -5.07
CA SER A 295 -19.66 -5.70 -5.35
C SER A 295 -19.60 -7.19 -4.93
N PHE A 296 -20.55 -7.65 -4.12
CA PHE A 296 -20.64 -9.04 -3.66
C PHE A 296 -21.67 -9.86 -4.42
N THR A 297 -22.76 -9.24 -4.88
CA THR A 297 -23.84 -9.95 -5.58
C THR A 297 -24.38 -9.11 -6.74
N GLN A 298 -24.62 -9.76 -7.87
CA GLN A 298 -25.24 -9.11 -9.02
C GLN A 298 -26.74 -8.87 -8.72
N ASN A 299 -27.25 -7.67 -9.04
CA ASN A 299 -28.63 -7.26 -8.83
C ASN A 299 -29.16 -7.51 -7.40
N PRO A 300 -28.55 -6.86 -6.38
CA PRO A 300 -28.95 -7.07 -5.00
C PRO A 300 -30.43 -6.69 -4.79
N SER A 301 -31.17 -7.54 -4.09
CA SER A 301 -32.57 -7.24 -3.73
C SER A 301 -32.63 -6.05 -2.75
N GLN A 302 -33.72 -5.30 -2.78
CA GLN A 302 -33.94 -4.18 -1.86
C GLN A 302 -33.84 -4.61 -0.40
N ARG A 303 -34.24 -5.86 -0.08
CA ARG A 303 -34.16 -6.41 1.28
C ARG A 303 -32.73 -6.55 1.79
N ILE A 304 -31.80 -7.03 0.96
CA ILE A 304 -30.40 -7.17 1.39
C ILE A 304 -29.76 -5.79 1.58
N ILE A 305 -30.09 -4.80 0.73
CA ILE A 305 -29.59 -3.43 0.85
C ILE A 305 -30.08 -2.78 2.15
N GLU A 306 -31.38 -2.90 2.45
CA GLU A 306 -31.97 -2.36 3.69
C GLU A 306 -31.38 -2.98 4.94
N PHE A 307 -31.23 -4.31 4.95
CA PHE A 307 -30.62 -5.02 6.06
C PHE A 307 -29.16 -4.62 6.25
N ALA A 308 -28.38 -4.56 5.16
CA ALA A 308 -27.00 -4.12 5.18
C ALA A 308 -26.85 -2.67 5.68
N TYR A 309 -27.72 -1.76 5.21
CA TYR A 309 -27.72 -0.36 5.67
C TYR A 309 -28.08 -0.24 7.16
N LYS A 310 -29.09 -0.97 7.60
CA LYS A 310 -29.48 -1.02 9.03
C LYS A 310 -28.32 -1.54 9.88
N THR A 311 -27.67 -2.61 9.44
CA THR A 311 -26.53 -3.21 10.15
C THR A 311 -25.34 -2.26 10.21
N ALA A 312 -24.95 -1.65 9.09
CA ALA A 312 -23.84 -0.71 9.02
C ALA A 312 -24.07 0.56 9.84
N SER A 313 -25.32 1.00 9.95
CA SER A 313 -25.72 2.24 10.67
C SER A 313 -25.86 2.05 12.16
N GLN A 314 -25.81 0.83 12.69
CA GLN A 314 -25.88 0.58 14.13
C GLN A 314 -24.58 1.01 14.84
N ARG A 315 -24.67 1.20 16.17
CA ARG A 315 -23.55 1.68 17.00
C ARG A 315 -22.28 0.82 16.84
N ASP A 316 -22.47 -0.50 16.68
CA ASP A 316 -21.40 -1.49 16.48
C ASP A 316 -21.15 -1.78 14.98
N GLY A 317 -21.97 -1.21 14.09
CA GLY A 317 -21.87 -1.34 12.66
C GLY A 317 -20.85 -0.36 12.10
N LYS A 318 -19.93 -0.86 11.28
CA LYS A 318 -18.97 -0.08 10.49
C LYS A 318 -18.89 -0.68 9.11
N LEU A 319 -18.50 0.10 8.12
CA LEU A 319 -18.34 -0.45 6.76
C LEU A 319 -17.36 -1.64 6.72
N ARG A 320 -16.32 -1.62 7.55
CA ARG A 320 -15.41 -2.77 7.69
C ARG A 320 -16.15 -4.03 8.14
N THR A 321 -16.95 -3.91 9.20
CA THR A 321 -17.71 -5.04 9.75
C THR A 321 -18.75 -5.56 8.76
N LEU A 322 -19.45 -4.64 8.08
CA LEU A 322 -20.38 -5.01 7.01
C LEU A 322 -19.67 -5.78 5.88
N PHE A 323 -18.49 -5.35 5.52
CA PHE A 323 -17.70 -6.01 4.50
C PHE A 323 -17.31 -7.43 4.90
N GLU A 324 -16.86 -7.63 6.13
CA GLU A 324 -16.51 -8.95 6.69
C GLU A 324 -17.73 -9.86 6.75
N ASP A 325 -18.92 -9.33 7.11
CA ASP A 325 -20.18 -10.07 7.13
C ASP A 325 -20.63 -10.45 5.71
N LEU A 326 -20.51 -9.55 4.73
CA LEU A 326 -20.83 -9.81 3.33
C LEU A 326 -19.90 -10.86 2.71
N GLN A 327 -18.60 -10.79 3.01
CA GLN A 327 -17.65 -11.80 2.53
C GLN A 327 -18.02 -13.19 3.05
N ARG A 328 -18.32 -13.29 4.34
CA ARG A 328 -18.74 -14.55 4.97
C ARG A 328 -20.06 -15.09 4.39
N ALA A 329 -21.03 -14.20 4.22
CA ALA A 329 -22.32 -14.54 3.61
C ALA A 329 -22.15 -15.08 2.19
N LYS A 330 -21.27 -14.45 1.41
CA LYS A 330 -20.94 -14.90 0.06
C LYS A 330 -20.26 -16.27 0.07
N ASP A 331 -19.26 -16.48 0.92
CA ASP A 331 -18.53 -17.75 1.03
C ASP A 331 -19.48 -18.91 1.42
N TRP A 332 -20.47 -18.64 2.28
CA TRP A 332 -21.48 -19.65 2.66
C TRP A 332 -22.48 -19.95 1.53
N ALA A 333 -22.97 -18.91 0.85
CA ALA A 333 -23.85 -19.07 -0.29
C ALA A 333 -23.19 -19.85 -1.43
N GLU A 334 -21.91 -19.58 -1.72
CA GLU A 334 -21.12 -20.30 -2.72
C GLU A 334 -20.95 -21.78 -2.34
N LYS A 335 -20.65 -22.09 -1.07
CA LYS A 335 -20.57 -23.47 -0.57
C LYS A 335 -21.90 -24.21 -0.64
N SER A 336 -23.01 -23.50 -0.49
CA SER A 336 -24.36 -24.03 -0.57
C SER A 336 -24.92 -23.97 -2.00
N HIS A 337 -24.12 -23.57 -2.99
CA HIS A 337 -24.46 -23.49 -4.40
C HIS A 337 -25.71 -22.65 -4.73
N HIS A 338 -25.89 -21.52 -4.02
CA HIS A 338 -26.95 -20.56 -4.33
C HIS A 338 -26.46 -19.11 -4.35
N PRO A 339 -27.17 -18.18 -5.01
CA PRO A 339 -26.83 -16.76 -4.95
C PRO A 339 -27.00 -16.21 -3.53
N MET A 340 -26.07 -15.32 -3.11
CA MET A 340 -26.12 -14.69 -1.79
C MET A 340 -27.44 -13.93 -1.57
N THR A 341 -28.10 -14.19 -0.47
CA THR A 341 -29.39 -13.61 -0.07
C THR A 341 -29.28 -12.75 1.19
N HIS A 342 -30.36 -12.08 1.57
CA HIS A 342 -30.41 -11.36 2.84
C HIS A 342 -30.34 -12.28 4.07
N GLN A 343 -30.76 -13.54 3.93
CA GLN A 343 -30.70 -14.55 4.99
C GLN A 343 -29.26 -14.95 5.29
N ASP A 344 -28.43 -15.15 4.27
CA ASP A 344 -27.00 -15.45 4.43
C ASP A 344 -26.28 -14.30 5.15
N LEU A 345 -26.62 -13.05 4.79
CA LEU A 345 -26.08 -11.89 5.48
C LEU A 345 -26.58 -11.80 6.94
N ALA A 346 -27.85 -12.13 7.21
CA ALA A 346 -28.39 -12.16 8.54
C ALA A 346 -27.69 -13.18 9.44
N LEU A 347 -27.48 -14.40 8.90
CA LEU A 347 -26.72 -15.46 9.58
C LEU A 347 -25.27 -15.04 9.85
N ALA A 348 -24.59 -14.40 8.89
CA ALA A 348 -23.23 -13.91 9.08
C ALA A 348 -23.13 -12.88 10.19
N VAL A 349 -24.08 -11.95 10.28
CA VAL A 349 -24.17 -10.94 11.34
C VAL A 349 -24.45 -11.58 12.70
N GLU A 350 -25.35 -12.57 12.75
CA GLU A 350 -25.68 -13.29 13.97
C GLU A 350 -24.48 -14.12 14.47
N TRP A 351 -23.85 -14.87 13.58
CA TRP A 351 -22.63 -15.60 13.90
C TRP A 351 -21.52 -14.70 14.48
N ARG A 352 -21.32 -13.52 13.91
CA ARG A 352 -20.36 -12.55 14.44
C ARG A 352 -20.76 -12.06 15.83
N ARG A 353 -22.05 -11.79 16.07
CA ARG A 353 -22.57 -11.33 17.37
C ARG A 353 -22.52 -12.38 18.46
N SER A 354 -22.68 -13.64 18.10
CA SER A 354 -22.55 -14.78 19.01
C SER A 354 -21.10 -15.16 19.34
N GLY A 355 -20.10 -14.39 18.83
CA GLY A 355 -18.69 -14.69 19.05
C GLY A 355 -18.17 -15.85 18.20
N GLY A 356 -18.83 -16.16 17.08
CA GLY A 356 -18.44 -17.23 16.16
C GLY A 356 -19.06 -18.60 16.47
N VAL A 357 -20.03 -18.63 17.35
CA VAL A 357 -20.84 -19.84 17.62
C VAL A 357 -21.97 -19.90 16.60
N TRP A 358 -22.17 -21.09 15.98
CA TRP A 358 -23.34 -21.30 15.11
C TRP A 358 -24.61 -21.18 15.93
N PRO A 359 -25.65 -20.49 15.43
CA PRO A 359 -26.97 -20.60 16.06
C PRO A 359 -27.35 -22.09 16.03
N GLU A 360 -27.74 -22.60 17.18
CA GLU A 360 -28.31 -23.96 17.27
C GLU A 360 -29.57 -23.99 16.38
N GLU A 361 -29.69 -25.09 15.60
CA GLU A 361 -30.85 -25.32 14.72
C GLU A 361 -32.19 -25.38 15.49
#